data_d2dc4190271f66cf2fd1095566e9182c
#
_entry.id   d2dc4190271f66cf2fd1095566e9182c
#
_cell.length_a   1.000
_cell.length_b   1.000
_cell.length_c   1.000
_cell.angle_alpha   90.00
_cell.angle_beta   90.00
_cell.angle_gamma   90.00
#
_symmetry.space_group_name_H-M   'P 1'
#
loop_
_entity.id
_entity.type
_entity.pdbx_description
1 polymer ?
#
loop_
_entity_poly.entity_id
_entity_poly.type
_entity_poly.pdbx_seq_one_letter_code
_entity_poly.pdbx_strand_id
1 'polypeptide(L)'
;PLYLPDGGILFSSTRQPKYCMCNRHIMCNLYRMEADGANITQIGVSTLFEGHSTLLSDGRILYDRWEYVDRNFGDAQGLWTVNPDGTKHSIYYGNNTQSPGGVIDGRQIPGTDQVICIFGSCHDRPWGALAIIDRKKGVDGVEPVVQIWPEESRKLVDKGDLDSFKWIEYFFEDPYPLNENFFLTSRTIWAKPGGWMHVDSKSGIYLVGRDGTQELIVEGNRSLFDPMIIEPRPKPHTIPSNRNYTDKKGTFYVQNVYHGTHMKGVEPGTAKYLRVIESPEKRTW
;
A
#
# COMPACT_ATOMS: atom_id res chain seq x y z
N PRO A 1 7.38 10.19 8.13
CA PRO A 1 7.41 11.38 7.28
C PRO A 1 8.32 11.17 6.07
N LEU A 2 8.06 11.90 5.00
CA LEU A 2 8.75 11.79 3.73
C LEU A 2 9.02 13.18 3.16
N TYR A 3 10.26 13.46 2.75
CA TYR A 3 10.57 14.69 2.02
C TYR A 3 10.08 14.60 0.58
N LEU A 4 9.35 15.62 0.15
CA LEU A 4 8.88 15.76 -1.23
C LEU A 4 9.92 16.46 -2.13
N PRO A 5 9.90 16.21 -3.46
CA PRO A 5 10.85 16.81 -4.37
C PRO A 5 10.80 18.36 -4.41
N ASP A 6 9.68 18.96 -4.06
CA ASP A 6 9.50 20.40 -3.99
C ASP A 6 9.93 21.04 -2.65
N GLY A 7 10.45 20.23 -1.72
CA GLY A 7 10.90 20.64 -0.39
C GLY A 7 9.84 20.53 0.70
N GLY A 8 8.60 20.18 0.37
CA GLY A 8 7.57 19.92 1.36
C GLY A 8 7.80 18.60 2.11
N ILE A 9 7.03 18.38 3.16
CA ILE A 9 7.05 17.17 3.98
C ILE A 9 5.68 16.49 3.92
N LEU A 10 5.66 15.22 3.56
CA LEU A 10 4.49 14.35 3.64
C LEU A 10 4.50 13.58 4.96
N PHE A 11 3.33 13.39 5.56
CA PHE A 11 3.18 12.59 6.79
C PHE A 11 1.75 12.10 6.95
N SER A 12 1.58 11.00 7.69
CA SER A 12 0.28 10.51 8.11
C SER A 12 -0.12 11.13 9.45
N SER A 13 -1.40 11.49 9.61
CA SER A 13 -1.88 12.14 10.82
C SER A 13 -3.34 11.80 11.13
N THR A 14 -3.64 11.69 12.40
CA THR A 14 -4.98 11.54 12.97
C THR A 14 -5.59 12.88 13.41
N ARG A 15 -5.09 14.02 12.91
CA ARG A 15 -5.55 15.37 13.31
C ARG A 15 -7.02 15.66 13.00
N GLN A 16 -7.59 14.96 12.04
CA GLN A 16 -9.03 14.85 11.85
C GLN A 16 -9.46 13.44 12.27
N PRO A 17 -9.75 13.23 13.55
CA PRO A 17 -9.98 11.89 14.06
C PRO A 17 -11.24 11.30 13.45
N LYS A 18 -11.10 10.05 13.01
CA LYS A 18 -12.15 9.19 12.52
C LYS A 18 -11.88 7.77 12.96
N TYR A 19 -12.93 6.99 13.13
CA TYR A 19 -12.81 5.60 13.57
C TYR A 19 -12.84 4.64 12.39
N CYS A 20 -12.16 3.52 12.54
CA CYS A 20 -12.40 2.35 11.71
C CYS A 20 -13.88 1.94 11.80
N MET A 21 -14.42 1.41 10.71
CA MET A 21 -15.85 1.04 10.67
C MET A 21 -16.16 -0.15 11.58
N CYS A 22 -15.21 -1.09 11.74
CA CYS A 22 -15.42 -2.33 12.50
C CYS A 22 -14.88 -2.29 13.94
N ASN A 23 -14.08 -1.29 14.32
CA ASN A 23 -13.50 -1.16 15.66
C ASN A 23 -13.27 0.31 16.04
N ARG A 24 -12.73 0.54 17.25
CA ARG A 24 -12.47 1.89 17.79
C ARG A 24 -11.09 2.46 17.46
N HIS A 25 -10.35 1.84 16.54
CA HIS A 25 -9.07 2.37 16.13
C HIS A 25 -9.25 3.68 15.37
N ILE A 26 -8.46 4.68 15.74
CA ILE A 26 -8.42 5.97 15.06
C ILE A 26 -7.53 5.80 13.81
N MET A 27 -8.08 6.19 12.67
CA MET A 27 -7.43 6.08 11.37
C MET A 27 -6.80 7.40 10.95
N CYS A 28 -5.68 7.33 10.24
CA CYS A 28 -4.97 8.50 9.71
C CYS A 28 -5.24 8.71 8.23
N ASN A 29 -4.99 9.94 7.77
CA ASN A 29 -4.86 10.30 6.37
C ASN A 29 -3.50 10.93 6.08
N LEU A 30 -3.21 11.12 4.80
CA LEU A 30 -2.02 11.79 4.32
C LEU A 30 -2.18 13.32 4.38
N TYR A 31 -1.16 13.98 4.89
CA TYR A 31 -1.02 15.43 4.98
C TYR A 31 0.34 15.86 4.42
N ARG A 32 0.37 17.06 3.86
CA ARG A 32 1.65 17.73 3.56
C ARG A 32 1.75 19.04 4.32
N MET A 33 2.98 19.49 4.52
CA MET A 33 3.32 20.80 5.06
C MET A 33 4.56 21.35 4.37
N GLU A 34 4.84 22.62 4.56
CA GLU A 34 6.11 23.23 4.17
C GLU A 34 7.24 22.73 5.08
N ALA A 35 8.50 22.95 4.66
CA ALA A 35 9.67 22.49 5.41
C ALA A 35 9.79 23.11 6.82
N ASP A 36 9.23 24.30 7.00
CA ASP A 36 9.18 25.01 8.30
C ASP A 36 7.97 24.59 9.17
N GLY A 37 7.15 23.67 8.70
CA GLY A 37 5.94 23.20 9.37
C GLY A 37 4.68 24.01 9.07
N ALA A 38 4.76 25.05 8.26
CA ALA A 38 3.59 25.85 7.88
C ALA A 38 2.71 25.15 6.83
N ASN A 39 1.54 25.72 6.56
CA ASN A 39 0.62 25.33 5.48
C ASN A 39 0.25 23.85 5.47
N ILE A 40 -0.09 23.30 6.64
CA ILE A 40 -0.50 21.91 6.74
C ILE A 40 -1.82 21.70 5.98
N THR A 41 -1.78 20.86 4.96
CA THR A 41 -2.89 20.58 4.06
C THR A 41 -3.13 19.07 3.99
N GLN A 42 -4.39 18.66 4.11
CA GLN A 42 -4.80 17.27 3.86
C GLN A 42 -4.74 16.99 2.36
N ILE A 43 -4.10 15.90 1.98
CA ILE A 43 -4.03 15.45 0.59
C ILE A 43 -4.69 14.08 0.37
N GLY A 44 -4.81 13.27 1.40
CA GLY A 44 -5.51 12.00 1.39
C GLY A 44 -6.91 12.12 2.00
N VAL A 45 -7.90 11.46 1.41
CA VAL A 45 -9.33 11.59 1.79
C VAL A 45 -10.04 10.23 1.92
N SER A 46 -9.31 9.13 2.11
CA SER A 46 -9.93 7.83 2.40
C SER A 46 -10.76 7.91 3.68
N THR A 47 -11.87 7.20 3.71
CA THR A 47 -12.70 7.06 4.92
C THR A 47 -12.03 6.25 6.01
N LEU A 48 -11.01 5.45 5.67
CA LEU A 48 -10.23 4.66 6.61
C LEU A 48 -8.77 5.11 6.66
N PHE A 49 -7.85 4.21 6.36
CA PHE A 49 -6.42 4.39 6.53
C PHE A 49 -5.74 4.80 5.22
N GLU A 50 -4.75 5.66 5.36
CA GLU A 50 -3.75 5.97 4.33
C GLU A 50 -2.38 6.08 5.00
N GLY A 51 -1.39 5.32 4.52
CA GLY A 51 -0.07 5.30 5.15
C GLY A 51 1.03 4.66 4.32
N HIS A 52 2.14 4.32 4.97
CA HIS A 52 3.36 3.71 4.41
C HIS A 52 3.78 4.35 3.07
N SER A 53 3.75 5.68 3.04
CA SER A 53 3.97 6.44 1.81
C SER A 53 5.44 6.51 1.41
N THR A 54 5.71 6.34 0.12
CA THR A 54 7.01 6.45 -0.51
C THR A 54 6.92 7.26 -1.80
N LEU A 55 8.07 7.67 -2.36
CA LEU A 55 8.11 8.37 -3.64
C LEU A 55 8.45 7.43 -4.78
N LEU A 56 7.71 7.55 -5.87
CA LEU A 56 8.10 7.01 -7.16
C LEU A 56 9.09 7.95 -7.87
N SER A 57 9.87 7.42 -8.77
CA SER A 57 10.84 8.17 -9.57
C SER A 57 10.20 9.28 -10.42
N ASP A 58 8.94 9.11 -10.79
CA ASP A 58 8.15 10.11 -11.51
C ASP A 58 7.59 11.25 -10.63
N GLY A 59 7.86 11.20 -9.33
CA GLY A 59 7.46 12.22 -8.34
C GLY A 59 6.09 12.02 -7.71
N ARG A 60 5.33 11.00 -8.11
CA ARG A 60 4.09 10.63 -7.43
C ARG A 60 4.38 9.97 -6.09
N ILE A 61 3.45 10.08 -5.17
CA ILE A 61 3.45 9.36 -3.90
C ILE A 61 2.80 8.01 -4.14
N LEU A 62 3.48 6.93 -3.78
CA LEU A 62 2.93 5.59 -3.64
C LEU A 62 2.57 5.39 -2.17
N TYR A 63 1.38 4.86 -1.88
CA TYR A 63 0.91 4.65 -0.51
C TYR A 63 -0.09 3.51 -0.46
N ASP A 64 -0.29 2.91 0.68
CA ASP A 64 -1.39 1.97 0.89
C ASP A 64 -2.63 2.71 1.39
N ARG A 65 -3.78 2.27 0.87
CA ARG A 65 -5.09 2.83 1.18
C ARG A 65 -6.07 1.71 1.46
N TRP A 66 -6.71 1.82 2.61
CA TRP A 66 -7.82 0.96 2.96
C TRP A 66 -9.13 1.71 2.83
N GLU A 67 -10.09 1.08 2.16
CA GLU A 67 -11.43 1.62 1.97
C GLU A 67 -12.47 0.70 2.60
N TYR A 68 -13.51 1.30 3.14
CA TYR A 68 -14.68 0.59 3.66
C TYR A 68 -15.93 1.24 3.06
N VAL A 69 -16.14 0.97 1.80
CA VAL A 69 -17.21 1.50 0.97
C VAL A 69 -18.16 0.37 0.58
N ASP A 70 -19.03 0.56 -0.37
CA ASP A 70 -20.00 -0.45 -0.83
C ASP A 70 -19.28 -1.58 -1.63
N ARG A 71 -18.40 -2.30 -0.95
CA ARG A 71 -17.65 -3.46 -1.44
C ARG A 71 -17.09 -4.28 -0.28
N ASN A 72 -16.59 -5.49 -0.56
CA ASN A 72 -15.91 -6.29 0.45
C ASN A 72 -14.68 -5.55 0.99
N PHE A 73 -14.63 -5.34 2.30
CA PHE A 73 -13.53 -4.61 2.94
C PHE A 73 -12.21 -5.37 2.95
N GLY A 74 -12.25 -6.69 2.83
CA GLY A 74 -11.04 -7.52 2.87
C GLY A 74 -10.21 -7.44 1.59
N ASP A 75 -10.80 -7.07 0.45
CA ASP A 75 -10.15 -6.85 -0.83
C ASP A 75 -10.03 -5.35 -1.21
N ALA A 76 -10.20 -4.48 -0.24
CA ALA A 76 -10.20 -3.03 -0.42
C ALA A 76 -8.99 -2.32 0.20
N GLN A 77 -7.91 -3.06 0.50
CA GLN A 77 -6.64 -2.53 1.00
C GLN A 77 -5.53 -2.78 -0.03
N GLY A 78 -5.29 -1.81 -0.87
CA GLY A 78 -4.33 -1.91 -1.97
C GLY A 78 -3.36 -0.75 -2.04
N LEU A 79 -2.43 -0.81 -3.00
CA LEU A 79 -1.51 0.27 -3.32
C LEU A 79 -2.16 1.30 -4.23
N TRP A 80 -1.97 2.55 -3.90
CA TRP A 80 -2.47 3.71 -4.61
C TRP A 80 -1.36 4.71 -4.91
N THR A 81 -1.60 5.58 -5.88
CA THR A 81 -0.74 6.73 -6.13
C THR A 81 -1.53 8.03 -6.06
N VAL A 82 -0.84 9.10 -5.70
CA VAL A 82 -1.38 10.46 -5.67
C VAL A 82 -0.27 11.47 -5.99
N ASN A 83 -0.63 12.58 -6.61
CA ASN A 83 0.31 13.69 -6.76
C ASN A 83 0.59 14.37 -5.41
N PRO A 84 1.75 15.01 -5.22
CA PRO A 84 2.09 15.70 -3.98
C PRO A 84 1.11 16.80 -3.54
N ASP A 85 0.27 17.28 -4.44
CA ASP A 85 -0.79 18.25 -4.17
C ASP A 85 -2.15 17.62 -3.82
N GLY A 86 -2.25 16.28 -3.76
CA GLY A 86 -3.48 15.56 -3.48
C GLY A 86 -4.41 15.38 -4.68
N THR A 87 -3.95 15.68 -5.90
CA THR A 87 -4.71 15.41 -7.13
C THR A 87 -4.36 14.03 -7.70
N LYS A 88 -5.21 13.51 -8.60
CA LYS A 88 -5.00 12.28 -9.37
C LYS A 88 -4.77 11.03 -8.51
N HIS A 89 -5.59 10.84 -7.48
CA HIS A 89 -5.65 9.55 -6.80
C HIS A 89 -5.98 8.44 -7.80
N SER A 90 -5.17 7.41 -7.84
CA SER A 90 -5.41 6.27 -8.72
C SER A 90 -4.87 4.97 -8.12
N ILE A 91 -5.55 3.86 -8.42
CA ILE A 91 -5.09 2.55 -8.01
C ILE A 91 -3.74 2.22 -8.67
N TYR A 92 -2.85 1.66 -7.88
CA TYR A 92 -1.61 1.08 -8.37
C TYR A 92 -1.75 -0.43 -8.53
N TYR A 93 -2.21 -1.13 -7.48
CA TYR A 93 -2.47 -2.56 -7.50
C TYR A 93 -3.41 -2.99 -6.37
N GLY A 94 -4.27 -3.98 -6.63
CA GLY A 94 -5.06 -4.67 -5.61
C GLY A 94 -6.47 -4.10 -5.42
N ASN A 95 -7.07 -3.49 -6.46
CA ASN A 95 -8.42 -2.95 -6.36
C ASN A 95 -9.53 -4.00 -6.49
N ASN A 96 -9.33 -5.02 -7.32
CA ASN A 96 -10.26 -6.14 -7.52
C ASN A 96 -9.56 -7.49 -7.32
N THR A 97 -8.59 -7.56 -6.44
CA THR A 97 -7.83 -8.75 -6.11
C THR A 97 -8.35 -9.30 -4.78
N GLN A 98 -8.91 -10.48 -4.78
CA GLN A 98 -9.61 -11.06 -3.62
C GLN A 98 -8.69 -11.26 -2.41
N SER A 99 -7.47 -11.66 -2.64
CA SER A 99 -6.40 -11.81 -1.65
C SER A 99 -5.06 -11.36 -2.23
N PRO A 100 -4.17 -10.76 -1.45
CA PRO A 100 -4.10 -10.69 0.01
C PRO A 100 -5.15 -9.74 0.62
N GLY A 101 -5.33 -9.82 1.93
CA GLY A 101 -6.18 -8.91 2.69
C GLY A 101 -5.60 -7.51 2.85
N GLY A 102 -4.33 -7.32 2.52
CA GLY A 102 -3.65 -6.04 2.44
C GLY A 102 -2.42 -6.10 1.55
N VAL A 103 -2.26 -5.09 0.68
CA VAL A 103 -1.03 -4.83 -0.07
C VAL A 103 -0.45 -3.54 0.48
N ILE A 104 0.64 -3.65 1.23
CA ILE A 104 1.15 -2.57 2.06
C ILE A 104 2.65 -2.35 1.84
N ASP A 105 3.13 -1.22 2.31
CA ASP A 105 4.54 -0.85 2.37
C ASP A 105 5.28 -0.97 1.03
N GLY A 106 4.67 -0.41 -0.03
CA GLY A 106 5.21 -0.45 -1.38
C GLY A 106 6.39 0.50 -1.58
N ARG A 107 7.48 0.01 -2.21
CA ARG A 107 8.65 0.81 -2.60
C ARG A 107 9.08 0.49 -4.01
N GLN A 108 9.34 1.53 -4.81
CA GLN A 108 9.86 1.33 -6.16
C GLN A 108 11.28 0.77 -6.13
N ILE A 109 11.53 -0.26 -6.93
CA ILE A 109 12.87 -0.82 -7.12
C ILE A 109 13.67 0.13 -8.01
N PRO A 110 14.86 0.61 -7.53
CA PRO A 110 15.68 1.54 -8.30
C PRO A 110 15.97 1.05 -9.72
N GLY A 111 15.89 1.95 -10.69
CA GLY A 111 16.13 1.66 -12.10
C GLY A 111 15.01 0.94 -12.84
N THR A 112 13.89 0.65 -12.17
CA THR A 112 12.75 -0.09 -12.75
C THR A 112 11.42 0.63 -12.51
N ASP A 113 10.36 0.14 -13.17
CA ASP A 113 8.96 0.51 -12.89
C ASP A 113 8.28 -0.46 -11.91
N GLN A 114 9.04 -1.43 -11.36
CA GLN A 114 8.52 -2.43 -10.45
C GLN A 114 8.49 -1.92 -9.01
N VAL A 115 7.58 -2.44 -8.23
CA VAL A 115 7.41 -2.14 -6.80
C VAL A 115 7.55 -3.41 -6.00
N ILE A 116 8.37 -3.39 -4.95
CA ILE A 116 8.39 -4.40 -3.91
C ILE A 116 7.45 -3.98 -2.79
N CYS A 117 6.70 -4.92 -2.22
CA CYS A 117 5.69 -4.66 -1.19
C CYS A 117 5.42 -5.90 -0.34
N ILE A 118 4.57 -5.75 0.67
CA ILE A 118 4.13 -6.83 1.53
C ILE A 118 2.69 -7.24 1.18
N PHE A 119 2.46 -8.53 1.03
CA PHE A 119 1.16 -9.16 0.91
C PHE A 119 0.75 -9.74 2.26
N GLY A 120 -0.09 -9.02 2.98
CA GLY A 120 -0.50 -9.35 4.34
C GLY A 120 -1.95 -9.82 4.45
N SER A 121 -2.33 -10.18 5.65
CA SER A 121 -3.70 -10.54 6.01
C SER A 121 -4.43 -9.36 6.64
N CYS A 122 -5.76 -9.31 6.47
CA CYS A 122 -6.58 -8.23 7.02
C CYS A 122 -6.54 -8.20 8.57
N HIS A 123 -6.59 -9.35 9.20
CA HIS A 123 -6.63 -9.49 10.66
C HIS A 123 -5.31 -10.03 11.23
N ASP A 124 -4.21 -9.39 10.86
CA ASP A 124 -2.88 -9.67 11.42
C ASP A 124 -2.10 -8.35 11.58
N ARG A 125 -0.88 -8.44 12.09
CA ARG A 125 0.06 -7.32 12.05
C ARG A 125 0.50 -7.06 10.58
N PRO A 126 1.08 -5.90 10.26
CA PRO A 126 1.44 -5.51 8.89
C PRO A 126 2.66 -6.28 8.37
N TRP A 127 2.59 -7.58 8.35
CA TRP A 127 3.59 -8.50 7.84
C TRP A 127 2.98 -9.51 6.86
N GLY A 128 3.81 -10.20 6.10
CA GLY A 128 3.32 -11.18 5.14
C GLY A 128 4.37 -11.67 4.17
N ALA A 129 3.93 -12.04 2.98
CA ALA A 129 4.81 -12.41 1.90
C ALA A 129 5.45 -11.17 1.25
N LEU A 130 6.73 -11.25 0.94
CA LEU A 130 7.42 -10.22 0.16
C LEU A 130 7.09 -10.43 -1.32
N ALA A 131 6.57 -9.42 -2.01
CA ALA A 131 6.15 -9.53 -3.40
C ALA A 131 6.70 -8.41 -4.27
N ILE A 132 6.97 -8.73 -5.55
CA ILE A 132 7.31 -7.74 -6.57
C ILE A 132 6.18 -7.66 -7.58
N ILE A 133 5.68 -6.44 -7.79
CA ILE A 133 4.62 -6.11 -8.72
C ILE A 133 5.19 -5.38 -9.94
N ASP A 134 4.80 -5.84 -11.13
CA ASP A 134 5.01 -5.15 -12.40
C ASP A 134 3.65 -4.68 -12.94
N ARG A 135 3.35 -3.40 -12.76
CA ARG A 135 2.09 -2.82 -13.21
C ARG A 135 1.86 -2.88 -14.72
N LYS A 136 2.91 -3.09 -15.53
CA LYS A 136 2.78 -3.28 -16.98
C LYS A 136 2.01 -4.55 -17.34
N LYS A 137 1.94 -5.51 -16.40
CA LYS A 137 1.18 -6.77 -16.55
C LYS A 137 -0.26 -6.68 -16.06
N GLY A 138 -0.65 -5.57 -15.43
CA GLY A 138 -1.99 -5.36 -14.91
C GLY A 138 -1.99 -4.64 -13.56
N VAL A 139 -3.19 -4.41 -13.03
CA VAL A 139 -3.41 -3.74 -11.74
C VAL A 139 -4.12 -4.63 -10.72
N ASP A 140 -4.47 -5.86 -11.10
CA ASP A 140 -5.21 -6.82 -10.28
C ASP A 140 -4.80 -8.26 -10.59
N GLY A 141 -5.10 -9.17 -9.68
CA GLY A 141 -4.87 -10.60 -9.84
C GLY A 141 -3.41 -11.02 -9.73
N VAL A 142 -3.12 -12.24 -10.17
CA VAL A 142 -1.78 -12.85 -10.02
C VAL A 142 -0.78 -12.42 -11.11
N GLU A 143 -1.25 -11.96 -12.27
CA GLU A 143 -0.40 -11.66 -13.43
C GLU A 143 0.64 -10.56 -13.16
N PRO A 144 0.32 -9.46 -12.44
CA PRO A 144 1.29 -8.44 -12.08
C PRO A 144 2.33 -8.90 -11.06
N VAL A 145 2.07 -9.94 -10.29
CA VAL A 145 2.98 -10.47 -9.28
C VAL A 145 4.09 -11.25 -9.96
N VAL A 146 5.20 -10.58 -10.27
CA VAL A 146 6.32 -11.20 -11.00
C VAL A 146 7.18 -12.08 -10.11
N GLN A 147 7.21 -11.79 -8.81
CA GLN A 147 7.94 -12.57 -7.81
C GLN A 147 7.29 -12.47 -6.44
N ILE A 148 7.41 -13.50 -5.61
CA ILE A 148 6.88 -13.55 -4.26
C ILE A 148 7.69 -14.52 -3.40
N TRP A 149 7.89 -14.20 -2.13
CA TRP A 149 8.55 -15.05 -1.15
C TRP A 149 7.70 -15.14 0.13
N PRO A 150 7.44 -16.33 0.68
CA PRO A 150 7.79 -17.65 0.13
C PRO A 150 7.06 -17.91 -1.21
N GLU A 151 7.70 -18.61 -2.16
CA GLU A 151 7.16 -18.81 -3.54
C GLU A 151 5.80 -19.53 -3.54
N GLU A 152 5.58 -20.45 -2.60
CA GLU A 152 4.29 -21.16 -2.46
C GLU A 152 3.12 -20.23 -2.14
N SER A 153 3.39 -19.01 -1.66
CA SER A 153 2.36 -17.99 -1.39
C SER A 153 1.68 -17.48 -2.66
N ARG A 154 2.29 -17.67 -3.83
CA ARG A 154 1.72 -17.28 -5.13
C ARG A 154 0.34 -17.87 -5.36
N LYS A 155 0.11 -19.14 -4.92
CA LYS A 155 -1.18 -19.81 -5.04
C LYS A 155 -2.31 -19.16 -4.24
N LEU A 156 -1.96 -18.31 -3.28
CA LEU A 156 -2.93 -17.60 -2.44
C LEU A 156 -3.39 -16.28 -3.09
N VAL A 157 -2.66 -15.76 -4.08
CA VAL A 157 -3.00 -14.49 -4.73
C VAL A 157 -4.27 -14.67 -5.55
N ASP A 158 -5.28 -13.82 -5.27
CA ASP A 158 -6.59 -13.78 -5.93
C ASP A 158 -7.41 -15.09 -5.85
N LYS A 159 -7.08 -15.96 -4.90
CA LYS A 159 -7.73 -17.27 -4.72
C LYS A 159 -8.01 -17.65 -3.27
N GLY A 160 -7.38 -16.93 -2.34
CA GLY A 160 -7.57 -17.11 -0.91
C GLY A 160 -8.69 -16.26 -0.36
N ASP A 161 -8.81 -16.28 0.95
CA ASP A 161 -9.58 -15.29 1.69
C ASP A 161 -8.67 -14.16 2.20
N LEU A 162 -9.27 -13.16 2.82
CA LEU A 162 -8.59 -11.96 3.34
C LEU A 162 -7.53 -12.27 4.42
N ASP A 163 -7.52 -13.47 4.98
CA ASP A 163 -6.59 -13.90 6.04
C ASP A 163 -5.66 -15.05 5.62
N SER A 164 -5.69 -15.45 4.36
CA SER A 164 -4.92 -16.62 3.88
C SER A 164 -3.40 -16.48 4.05
N PHE A 165 -2.88 -15.26 4.05
CA PHE A 165 -1.44 -15.00 4.24
C PHE A 165 -0.95 -15.12 5.69
N LYS A 166 -1.83 -15.37 6.68
CA LYS A 166 -1.45 -15.72 8.06
C LYS A 166 -0.72 -17.06 8.19
N TRP A 167 -0.86 -17.94 7.21
CA TRP A 167 -0.43 -19.33 7.30
C TRP A 167 0.77 -19.65 6.41
N ILE A 168 1.52 -18.60 6.01
CA ILE A 168 2.76 -18.78 5.26
C ILE A 168 3.90 -19.18 6.20
N GLU A 169 4.98 -19.72 5.64
CA GLU A 169 6.08 -20.30 6.41
C GLU A 169 6.83 -19.26 7.27
N TYR A 170 7.03 -18.07 6.72
CA TYR A 170 7.71 -16.95 7.38
C TYR A 170 7.20 -15.63 6.82
N PHE A 171 7.40 -14.56 7.57
CA PHE A 171 6.82 -13.25 7.28
C PHE A 171 7.91 -12.20 7.08
N PHE A 172 7.65 -11.30 6.16
CA PHE A 172 8.45 -10.11 5.89
C PHE A 172 7.72 -8.84 6.30
N GLU A 173 8.49 -7.79 6.62
CA GLU A 173 8.03 -6.41 6.87
C GLU A 173 9.07 -5.43 6.31
N ASP A 174 8.67 -4.19 6.06
CA ASP A 174 9.53 -3.04 5.77
C ASP A 174 10.57 -3.29 4.66
N PRO A 175 10.15 -3.64 3.44
CA PRO A 175 11.10 -3.91 2.37
C PRO A 175 11.83 -2.64 1.93
N TYR A 176 13.14 -2.72 1.78
CA TYR A 176 13.99 -1.63 1.27
C TYR A 176 14.83 -2.13 0.09
N PRO A 177 14.47 -1.76 -1.16
CA PRO A 177 15.21 -2.19 -2.33
C PRO A 177 16.54 -1.43 -2.46
N LEU A 178 17.64 -2.17 -2.52
CA LEU A 178 18.99 -1.63 -2.76
C LEU A 178 19.22 -1.39 -4.27
N ASN A 179 18.79 -2.33 -5.07
CA ASN A 179 18.86 -2.33 -6.54
C ASN A 179 17.87 -3.37 -7.10
N GLU A 180 17.97 -3.67 -8.40
CA GLU A 180 17.09 -4.63 -9.07
C GLU A 180 17.17 -6.06 -8.50
N ASN A 181 18.28 -6.43 -7.85
CA ASN A 181 18.58 -7.79 -7.46
C ASN A 181 18.63 -8.04 -5.95
N PHE A 182 18.74 -6.99 -5.13
CA PHE A 182 18.93 -7.12 -3.69
C PHE A 182 18.01 -6.20 -2.90
N PHE A 183 17.44 -6.75 -1.83
CA PHE A 183 16.48 -6.07 -0.97
C PHE A 183 16.82 -6.31 0.50
N LEU A 184 16.84 -5.26 1.32
CA LEU A 184 16.83 -5.40 2.77
C LEU A 184 15.38 -5.49 3.24
N THR A 185 15.13 -6.31 4.24
CA THR A 185 13.79 -6.44 4.83
C THR A 185 13.89 -6.98 6.25
N SER A 186 12.93 -6.63 7.10
CA SER A 186 12.69 -7.37 8.31
C SER A 186 12.07 -8.73 7.95
N ARG A 187 12.53 -9.82 8.55
CA ARG A 187 11.96 -11.16 8.36
C ARG A 187 11.91 -11.88 9.69
N THR A 188 10.86 -12.67 9.91
CA THR A 188 10.75 -13.52 11.10
C THR A 188 11.88 -14.55 11.13
N ILE A 189 12.55 -14.62 12.28
CA ILE A 189 13.46 -15.72 12.64
C ILE A 189 12.62 -16.85 13.23
N TRP A 190 11.69 -16.50 14.10
CA TRP A 190 10.67 -17.42 14.61
C TRP A 190 9.38 -16.65 14.95
N ALA A 191 8.25 -17.33 14.85
CA ALA A 191 6.96 -16.86 15.34
C ALA A 191 6.22 -18.01 16.02
N LYS A 192 5.58 -17.71 17.14
CA LYS A 192 4.75 -18.69 17.84
C LYS A 192 3.40 -18.79 17.13
N PRO A 193 3.01 -19.97 16.62
CA PRO A 193 1.71 -20.13 16.03
C PRO A 193 0.61 -19.92 17.07
N GLY A 194 -0.42 -19.22 16.74
CA GLY A 194 -1.63 -19.14 17.54
C GLY A 194 -2.23 -17.76 17.69
N GLY A 195 -3.57 -17.73 17.79
CA GLY A 195 -4.35 -16.53 18.02
C GLY A 195 -4.62 -15.69 16.78
N TRP A 196 -5.29 -14.58 17.01
CA TRP A 196 -5.67 -13.60 15.98
C TRP A 196 -4.45 -12.84 15.41
N MET A 197 -3.39 -12.74 16.22
CA MET A 197 -2.12 -12.12 15.84
C MET A 197 -1.00 -12.97 16.42
N HIS A 198 0.07 -13.15 15.66
CA HIS A 198 1.28 -13.84 16.11
C HIS A 198 2.06 -12.92 17.06
N VAL A 199 1.56 -12.75 18.29
CA VAL A 199 2.09 -11.78 19.26
C VAL A 199 3.51 -12.06 19.72
N ASP A 200 3.90 -13.34 19.76
CA ASP A 200 5.26 -13.77 20.11
C ASP A 200 6.05 -14.09 18.85
N SER A 201 6.91 -13.20 18.44
CA SER A 201 7.78 -13.39 17.29
C SER A 201 9.09 -12.62 17.46
N LYS A 202 10.11 -13.04 16.74
CA LYS A 202 11.38 -12.34 16.61
C LYS A 202 11.74 -12.18 15.16
N SER A 203 12.08 -10.96 14.75
CA SER A 203 12.54 -10.62 13.42
C SER A 203 13.98 -10.13 13.44
N GLY A 204 14.71 -10.44 12.38
CA GLY A 204 16.03 -9.90 12.07
C GLY A 204 16.03 -9.20 10.73
N ILE A 205 17.10 -8.50 10.40
CA ILE A 205 17.28 -7.91 9.08
C ILE A 205 17.93 -8.91 8.15
N TYR A 206 17.30 -9.16 7.03
CA TYR A 206 17.75 -10.05 5.98
C TYR A 206 18.08 -9.29 4.70
N LEU A 207 19.10 -9.77 4.00
CA LEU A 207 19.33 -9.48 2.60
C LEU A 207 18.63 -10.57 1.78
N VAL A 208 17.71 -10.16 0.93
CA VAL A 208 16.97 -11.05 0.03
C VAL A 208 17.46 -10.81 -1.39
N GLY A 209 17.96 -11.85 -2.03
CA GLY A 209 18.29 -11.84 -3.45
C GLY A 209 17.07 -12.11 -4.31
N ARG A 210 17.02 -11.51 -5.48
CA ARG A 210 15.94 -11.77 -6.45
C ARG A 210 15.91 -13.22 -6.93
N ASP A 211 17.01 -13.93 -6.81
CA ASP A 211 17.15 -15.38 -7.07
C ASP A 211 16.55 -16.26 -5.97
N GLY A 212 16.03 -15.66 -4.89
CA GLY A 212 15.46 -16.36 -3.74
C GLY A 212 16.43 -16.60 -2.59
N THR A 213 17.70 -16.21 -2.72
CA THR A 213 18.65 -16.28 -1.60
C THR A 213 18.22 -15.36 -0.48
N GLN A 214 18.40 -15.80 0.78
CA GLN A 214 18.04 -15.04 1.96
C GLN A 214 19.14 -15.19 3.01
N GLU A 215 19.78 -14.09 3.37
CA GLU A 215 20.90 -14.06 4.31
C GLU A 215 20.56 -13.18 5.51
N LEU A 216 20.68 -13.71 6.72
CA LEU A 216 20.52 -12.95 7.95
C LEU A 216 21.73 -12.03 8.14
N ILE A 217 21.52 -10.72 8.05
CA ILE A 217 22.58 -9.71 8.21
C ILE A 217 22.72 -9.29 9.67
N VAL A 218 21.61 -9.03 10.34
CA VAL A 218 21.62 -8.56 11.75
C VAL A 218 20.49 -9.22 12.53
N GLU A 219 20.87 -9.72 13.69
CA GLU A 219 19.95 -10.19 14.73
C GLU A 219 20.21 -9.43 16.03
N GLY A 220 19.16 -8.92 16.66
CA GLY A 220 19.22 -8.23 17.95
C GLY A 220 18.56 -9.02 19.08
N ASN A 221 18.55 -8.46 20.29
CA ASN A 221 17.82 -9.02 21.42
C ASN A 221 16.28 -8.85 21.30
N ARG A 222 15.84 -7.96 20.39
CA ARG A 222 14.45 -7.68 20.04
C ARG A 222 14.29 -7.79 18.54
N SER A 223 13.04 -7.78 18.06
CA SER A 223 12.74 -7.64 16.63
C SER A 223 13.32 -6.34 16.07
N LEU A 224 13.84 -6.42 14.86
CA LEU A 224 14.42 -5.30 14.10
C LEU A 224 13.52 -4.98 12.93
N PHE A 225 13.32 -3.68 12.65
CA PHE A 225 12.40 -3.15 11.65
C PHE A 225 13.01 -2.00 10.86
N ASP A 226 12.36 -1.56 9.78
CA ASP A 226 12.68 -0.39 8.98
C ASP A 226 14.15 -0.31 8.53
N PRO A 227 14.72 -1.36 7.89
CA PRO A 227 16.09 -1.28 7.41
C PRO A 227 16.21 -0.25 6.30
N MET A 228 17.23 0.60 6.38
CA MET A 228 17.56 1.52 5.29
C MET A 228 19.06 1.78 5.25
N ILE A 229 19.58 2.06 4.06
CA ILE A 229 20.96 2.53 3.92
C ILE A 229 20.99 4.06 3.88
N ILE A 230 22.06 4.62 4.43
CA ILE A 230 22.31 6.07 4.40
C ILE A 230 23.24 6.36 3.22
N GLU A 231 22.63 6.77 2.11
CA GLU A 231 23.35 7.12 0.89
C GLU A 231 22.62 8.25 0.14
N PRO A 232 23.33 9.02 -0.69
CA PRO A 232 22.71 9.95 -1.62
C PRO A 232 21.81 9.20 -2.62
N ARG A 233 20.60 9.69 -2.83
CA ARG A 233 19.64 9.12 -3.79
C ARG A 233 19.29 10.16 -4.86
N PRO A 234 19.02 9.74 -6.09
CA PRO A 234 18.48 10.63 -7.11
C PRO A 234 17.19 11.30 -6.61
N LYS A 235 17.11 12.60 -6.76
CA LYS A 235 15.90 13.34 -6.44
C LYS A 235 14.82 13.01 -7.49
N PRO A 236 13.62 12.54 -7.09
CA PRO A 236 12.52 12.30 -8.03
C PRO A 236 12.07 13.59 -8.74
N HIS A 237 11.30 13.45 -9.82
CA HIS A 237 10.73 14.58 -10.53
C HIS A 237 9.82 15.40 -9.62
N THR A 238 9.87 16.72 -9.77
CA THR A 238 8.91 17.62 -9.13
C THR A 238 7.67 17.72 -10.01
N ILE A 239 6.51 17.34 -9.49
CA ILE A 239 5.23 17.49 -10.17
C ILE A 239 4.66 18.87 -9.79
N PRO A 240 4.41 19.76 -10.77
CA PRO A 240 3.74 21.03 -10.49
C PRO A 240 2.32 20.80 -9.94
N SER A 241 1.87 21.69 -9.04
CA SER A 241 0.52 21.61 -8.52
C SER A 241 -0.51 21.80 -9.63
N ASN A 242 -1.49 20.90 -9.64
CA ASN A 242 -2.66 20.95 -10.54
C ASN A 242 -3.92 21.45 -9.80
N ARG A 243 -3.80 21.84 -8.53
CA ARG A 243 -4.95 22.32 -7.76
C ARG A 243 -5.46 23.65 -8.28
N ASN A 244 -6.76 23.72 -8.49
CA ASN A 244 -7.47 24.96 -8.75
C ASN A 244 -8.46 25.22 -7.60
N TYR A 245 -8.08 26.11 -6.67
CA TYR A 245 -8.90 26.42 -5.50
C TYR A 245 -10.14 27.26 -5.81
N THR A 246 -10.25 27.81 -7.02
CA THR A 246 -11.42 28.58 -7.46
C THR A 246 -12.48 27.70 -8.11
N ASP A 247 -12.10 26.53 -8.58
CA ASP A 247 -13.03 25.57 -9.15
C ASP A 247 -13.74 24.79 -8.05
N LYS A 248 -15.08 24.81 -8.07
CA LYS A 248 -15.93 24.09 -7.12
C LYS A 248 -16.39 22.73 -7.65
N LYS A 249 -15.93 22.35 -8.86
CA LYS A 249 -16.30 21.07 -9.49
C LYS A 249 -15.11 20.13 -9.48
N GLY A 250 -15.39 18.84 -9.23
CA GLY A 250 -14.45 17.76 -9.39
C GLY A 250 -14.76 16.95 -10.66
N THR A 251 -13.75 16.25 -11.19
CA THR A 251 -13.91 15.33 -12.31
C THR A 251 -13.58 13.92 -11.86
N PHE A 252 -14.53 13.01 -12.02
CA PHE A 252 -14.30 11.58 -11.90
C PHE A 252 -13.99 11.01 -13.30
N TYR A 253 -12.98 10.17 -13.38
CA TYR A 253 -12.65 9.44 -14.58
C TYR A 253 -12.94 7.96 -14.37
N VAL A 254 -13.85 7.40 -15.15
CA VAL A 254 -14.19 5.97 -15.16
C VAL A 254 -13.80 5.41 -16.50
N GLN A 255 -12.79 4.57 -16.54
CA GLN A 255 -12.27 4.01 -17.77
C GLN A 255 -13.25 3.02 -18.43
N ASN A 256 -13.84 2.15 -17.61
CA ASN A 256 -14.81 1.16 -18.06
C ASN A 256 -15.77 0.79 -16.93
N VAL A 257 -17.06 1.10 -17.10
CA VAL A 257 -18.11 0.79 -16.12
C VAL A 257 -18.46 -0.70 -16.08
N TYR A 258 -18.03 -1.49 -17.05
CA TYR A 258 -18.31 -2.92 -17.15
C TYR A 258 -17.16 -3.81 -16.62
N HIS A 259 -16.10 -3.18 -16.10
CA HIS A 259 -14.98 -3.89 -15.48
C HIS A 259 -15.06 -3.76 -13.97
N GLY A 260 -15.33 -4.85 -13.28
CA GLY A 260 -15.42 -4.89 -11.82
C GLY A 260 -15.91 -6.23 -11.30
N THR A 261 -15.77 -6.47 -10.01
CA THR A 261 -16.04 -7.75 -9.33
C THR A 261 -17.44 -8.30 -9.60
N HIS A 262 -18.44 -7.42 -9.69
CA HIS A 262 -19.86 -7.82 -9.86
C HIS A 262 -20.41 -7.56 -11.26
N MET A 263 -19.53 -7.30 -12.23
CA MET A 263 -19.94 -6.99 -13.60
C MET A 263 -19.92 -8.19 -14.56
N LYS A 264 -19.59 -9.38 -14.07
CA LYS A 264 -19.60 -10.60 -14.89
C LYS A 264 -21.00 -10.88 -15.42
N GLY A 265 -21.15 -10.97 -16.74
CA GLY A 265 -22.42 -11.20 -17.42
C GLY A 265 -23.27 -9.95 -17.65
N VAL A 266 -22.77 -8.77 -17.30
CA VAL A 266 -23.44 -7.49 -17.62
C VAL A 266 -22.96 -7.02 -18.98
N GLU A 267 -23.87 -7.03 -19.95
CA GLU A 267 -23.57 -6.66 -21.33
C GLU A 267 -23.30 -5.15 -21.50
N PRO A 268 -22.34 -4.75 -22.36
CA PRO A 268 -22.12 -3.33 -22.69
C PRO A 268 -23.41 -2.65 -23.15
N GLY A 269 -23.64 -1.42 -22.65
CA GLY A 269 -24.87 -0.67 -22.92
C GLY A 269 -26.01 -0.92 -21.92
N THR A 270 -25.90 -1.87 -21.01
CA THR A 270 -26.88 -2.10 -19.93
C THR A 270 -26.91 -0.94 -18.93
N ALA A 271 -25.75 -0.43 -18.53
CA ALA A 271 -25.66 0.72 -17.64
C ALA A 271 -26.15 2.00 -18.33
N LYS A 272 -27.20 2.62 -17.81
CA LYS A 272 -27.80 3.85 -18.34
C LYS A 272 -27.46 5.09 -17.51
N TYR A 273 -27.13 4.89 -16.25
CA TYR A 273 -26.88 5.97 -15.29
C TYR A 273 -25.68 5.61 -14.41
N LEU A 274 -24.90 6.62 -14.05
CA LEU A 274 -23.86 6.52 -13.03
C LEU A 274 -24.34 7.31 -11.80
N ARG A 275 -24.27 6.68 -10.64
CA ARG A 275 -24.54 7.34 -9.36
C ARG A 275 -23.23 7.53 -8.61
N VAL A 276 -22.96 8.75 -8.19
CA VAL A 276 -21.89 9.06 -7.24
C VAL A 276 -22.50 9.15 -5.85
N ILE A 277 -21.98 8.35 -4.92
CA ILE A 277 -22.46 8.27 -3.53
C ILE A 277 -21.32 8.71 -2.62
N GLU A 278 -21.60 9.65 -1.73
CA GLU A 278 -20.66 10.01 -0.67
C GLU A 278 -20.74 8.98 0.45
N SER A 279 -19.57 8.51 0.90
CA SER A 279 -19.43 7.66 2.10
C SER A 279 -18.75 8.49 3.18
N PRO A 280 -19.50 9.02 4.16
CA PRO A 280 -18.93 9.87 5.19
C PRO A 280 -18.06 9.08 6.16
N GLU A 281 -17.06 9.75 6.71
CA GLU A 281 -16.20 9.20 7.76
C GLU A 281 -16.98 8.94 9.05
N LYS A 282 -16.66 7.84 9.72
CA LYS A 282 -17.22 7.53 11.05
C LYS A 282 -16.50 8.36 12.12
N ARG A 283 -17.13 9.42 12.58
CA ARG A 283 -16.55 10.37 13.57
C ARG A 283 -17.03 10.14 15.01
N THR A 284 -18.03 9.31 15.20
CA THR A 284 -18.58 8.96 16.51
C THR A 284 -18.65 7.45 16.65
N TRP A 285 -18.59 6.99 17.89
CA TRP A 285 -18.70 5.58 18.21
C TRP A 285 -19.90 5.33 19.11
#